data_11f9d4e3834b2ce76da7d9a1ffc933e8
#
_entry.id   11f9d4e3834b2ce76da7d9a1ffc933e8
#
_cell.length_a   1.000
_cell.length_b   1.000
_cell.length_c   1.000
_cell.angle_alpha   90.00
_cell.angle_beta   90.00
_cell.angle_gamma   90.00
#
_symmetry.space_group_name_H-M   'P 1'
#
loop_
_entity.id
_entity.type
_entity.pdbx_description
1 polymer ?
#
loop_
_entity_poly.entity_id
_entity_poly.type
_entity_poly.pdbx_seq_one_letter_code
_entity_poly.pdbx_strand_id
1 'polypeptide(L)'
;MDERIRAAALEYHRTPKPGKIAVTPTKALTNQADLSLAYSPGVAAACDEIVRDPATAALYTSRANLVAVITNGTAVLGLGNIGPLAGKPVMEGKGVLFKIFADIDVYDLNIRQLDPDKVIELSLIHISRSLAST
;
A
#
# COMPACT_ATOMS: atom_id res chain seq x y z
N MET A 1 26.75 -8.22 -11.26
CA MET A 1 26.48 -6.77 -11.03
C MET A 1 27.81 -6.09 -10.71
N ASP A 2 28.11 -4.99 -11.38
CA ASP A 2 29.30 -4.17 -11.09
C ASP A 2 29.25 -3.68 -9.62
N GLU A 3 30.39 -3.72 -8.90
CA GLU A 3 30.45 -3.35 -7.48
C GLU A 3 30.14 -1.87 -7.24
N ARG A 4 30.46 -0.99 -8.18
CA ARG A 4 30.10 0.42 -8.10
C ARG A 4 28.59 0.63 -8.19
N ILE A 5 27.92 -0.10 -9.11
CA ILE A 5 26.46 -0.06 -9.22
C ILE A 5 25.83 -0.62 -7.98
N ARG A 6 26.39 -1.71 -7.43
CA ARG A 6 25.90 -2.30 -6.19
C ARG A 6 25.96 -1.33 -5.02
N ALA A 7 27.11 -0.68 -4.82
CA ALA A 7 27.30 0.30 -3.74
C ALA A 7 26.34 1.50 -3.89
N ALA A 8 26.21 2.04 -5.09
CA ALA A 8 25.29 3.15 -5.38
C ALA A 8 23.82 2.76 -5.15
N ALA A 9 23.43 1.54 -5.54
CA ALA A 9 22.08 1.05 -5.30
C ALA A 9 21.77 0.88 -3.81
N LEU A 10 22.68 0.37 -3.02
CA LEU A 10 22.52 0.25 -1.57
C LEU A 10 22.38 1.63 -0.90
N GLU A 11 23.20 2.57 -1.31
CA GLU A 11 23.13 3.95 -0.82
C GLU A 11 21.78 4.60 -1.20
N TYR A 12 21.35 4.46 -2.44
CA TYR A 12 20.05 4.96 -2.91
C TYR A 12 18.86 4.41 -2.09
N HIS A 13 18.91 3.14 -1.69
CA HIS A 13 17.83 2.55 -0.90
C HIS A 13 17.86 2.94 0.58
N ARG A 14 19.01 3.42 1.08
CA ARG A 14 19.22 3.75 2.48
C ARG A 14 19.01 5.22 2.79
N THR A 15 19.40 6.10 1.88
CA THR A 15 19.48 7.55 2.11
C THR A 15 18.59 8.35 1.15
N PRO A 16 18.11 9.53 1.58
CA PRO A 16 18.19 10.14 2.93
C PRO A 16 17.26 9.46 3.94
N LYS A 17 16.30 8.67 3.48
CA LYS A 17 15.37 7.88 4.29
C LYS A 17 15.29 6.47 3.72
N PRO A 18 15.33 5.41 4.54
CA PRO A 18 15.20 4.05 4.05
C PRO A 18 13.91 3.80 3.27
N GLY A 19 14.03 3.02 2.20
CA GLY A 19 12.93 2.69 1.30
C GLY A 19 12.67 3.75 0.23
N LYS A 20 11.68 3.49 -0.63
CA LYS A 20 11.33 4.33 -1.79
C LYS A 20 9.95 4.93 -1.72
N ILE A 21 9.13 4.49 -0.76
CA ILE A 21 7.77 4.98 -0.53
C ILE A 21 7.62 5.48 0.90
N ALA A 22 6.70 6.39 1.12
CA ALA A 22 6.34 6.87 2.44
C ALA A 22 4.83 7.06 2.54
N VAL A 23 4.29 6.85 3.75
CA VAL A 23 2.90 7.22 4.07
C VAL A 23 2.93 8.61 4.69
N THR A 24 2.21 9.54 4.08
CA THR A 24 2.15 10.93 4.54
C THR A 24 0.69 11.35 4.73
N PRO A 25 0.38 12.07 5.82
CA PRO A 25 -0.96 12.64 5.99
C PRO A 25 -1.30 13.63 4.86
N THR A 26 -2.54 13.59 4.38
CA THR A 26 -3.07 14.56 3.39
C THR A 26 -3.81 15.72 4.05
N LYS A 27 -4.03 15.66 5.36
CA LYS A 27 -4.72 16.68 6.17
C LYS A 27 -3.77 17.18 7.25
N ALA A 28 -3.86 18.46 7.54
CA ALA A 28 -3.18 19.04 8.69
C ALA A 28 -3.80 18.51 9.99
N LEU A 29 -2.96 18.29 10.99
CA LEU A 29 -3.35 17.94 12.36
C LEU A 29 -2.50 18.79 13.31
N THR A 30 -2.88 20.05 13.46
CA THR A 30 -2.05 21.05 14.14
C THR A 30 -2.64 21.53 15.47
N ASN A 31 -3.92 21.28 15.68
CA ASN A 31 -4.64 21.74 16.86
C ASN A 31 -5.77 20.78 17.26
N GLN A 32 -6.41 21.06 18.40
CA GLN A 32 -7.48 20.23 18.95
C GLN A 32 -8.73 20.16 18.05
N ALA A 33 -9.03 21.22 17.29
CA ALA A 33 -10.14 21.21 16.36
C ALA A 33 -9.87 20.25 15.20
N ASP A 34 -8.68 20.27 14.63
CA ASP A 34 -8.26 19.32 13.59
C ASP A 34 -8.35 17.87 14.09
N LEU A 35 -7.91 17.61 15.33
CA LEU A 35 -7.99 16.29 15.95
C LEU A 35 -9.43 15.83 16.11
N SER A 36 -10.32 16.74 16.51
CA SER A 36 -11.75 16.43 16.68
C SER A 36 -12.43 16.09 15.35
N LEU A 37 -11.99 16.66 14.24
CA LEU A 37 -12.49 16.34 12.91
C LEU A 37 -11.87 15.06 12.36
N ALA A 38 -10.55 14.91 12.51
CA ALA A 38 -9.80 13.79 11.94
C ALA A 38 -10.03 12.46 12.68
N TYR A 39 -10.36 12.52 13.98
CA TYR A 39 -10.51 11.35 14.82
C TYR A 39 -11.84 11.40 15.61
N SER A 40 -11.81 11.65 16.90
CA SER A 40 -13.01 11.60 17.71
C SER A 40 -13.46 13.02 18.12
N PRO A 41 -14.75 13.38 17.95
CA PRO A 41 -15.89 12.57 17.47
C PRO A 41 -16.13 12.60 15.94
N GLY A 42 -15.50 13.52 15.20
CA GLY A 42 -15.84 13.85 13.82
C GLY A 42 -15.72 12.69 12.82
N VAL A 43 -14.80 11.74 13.06
CA VAL A 43 -14.64 10.57 12.19
C VAL A 43 -15.92 9.73 12.09
N ALA A 44 -16.79 9.76 13.09
CA ALA A 44 -18.06 9.03 13.08
C ALA A 44 -18.96 9.45 11.92
N ALA A 45 -18.95 10.73 11.55
CA ALA A 45 -19.75 11.22 10.43
C ALA A 45 -19.36 10.55 9.09
N ALA A 46 -18.06 10.40 8.84
CA ALA A 46 -17.58 9.67 7.64
C ALA A 46 -17.94 8.20 7.69
N CYS A 47 -17.85 7.57 8.87
CA CYS A 47 -18.25 6.17 9.06
C CYS A 47 -19.74 5.97 8.78
N ASP A 48 -20.60 6.85 9.28
CA ASP A 48 -22.05 6.77 9.10
C ASP A 48 -22.44 6.92 7.62
N GLU A 49 -21.78 7.82 6.86
CA GLU A 49 -22.01 7.93 5.43
C GLU A 49 -21.61 6.69 4.66
N ILE A 50 -20.47 6.06 5.00
CA ILE A 50 -20.02 4.82 4.37
C ILE A 50 -20.94 3.65 4.72
N VAL A 51 -21.47 3.59 5.94
CA VAL A 51 -22.48 2.57 6.33
C VAL A 51 -23.75 2.73 5.51
N ARG A 52 -24.19 4.00 5.29
CA ARG A 52 -25.39 4.31 4.51
C ARG A 52 -25.22 4.00 3.02
N ASP A 53 -24.08 4.35 2.47
CA ASP A 53 -23.72 4.09 1.09
C ASP A 53 -22.21 3.73 0.98
N PRO A 54 -21.87 2.45 0.82
CA PRO A 54 -20.48 1.98 0.71
C PRO A 54 -19.67 2.62 -0.43
N ALA A 55 -20.31 3.14 -1.50
CA ALA A 55 -19.62 3.82 -2.58
C ALA A 55 -18.93 5.11 -2.11
N THR A 56 -19.45 5.75 -1.06
CA THR A 56 -18.87 6.97 -0.47
C THR A 56 -17.52 6.74 0.20
N ALA A 57 -17.10 5.48 0.42
CA ALA A 57 -15.75 5.17 0.91
C ALA A 57 -14.67 5.76 -0.01
N ALA A 58 -14.92 5.88 -1.30
CA ALA A 58 -14.01 6.53 -2.24
C ALA A 58 -13.91 8.05 -2.04
N LEU A 59 -14.91 8.68 -1.43
CA LEU A 59 -14.92 10.12 -1.15
C LEU A 59 -14.24 10.46 0.18
N TYR A 60 -14.38 9.59 1.18
CA TYR A 60 -13.97 9.89 2.55
C TYR A 60 -12.70 9.14 2.99
N THR A 61 -12.15 8.25 2.15
CA THR A 61 -10.93 7.49 2.48
C THR A 61 -9.94 7.48 1.31
N SER A 62 -8.72 7.03 1.57
CA SER A 62 -7.69 6.80 0.53
C SER A 62 -8.04 5.70 -0.47
N ARG A 63 -9.14 4.96 -0.25
CA ARG A 63 -9.58 3.84 -1.11
C ARG A 63 -9.74 4.23 -2.58
N ALA A 64 -10.03 5.51 -2.88
CA ALA A 64 -10.16 6.00 -4.25
C ALA A 64 -8.90 5.83 -5.10
N ASN A 65 -7.73 5.90 -4.50
CA ASN A 65 -6.44 5.94 -5.21
C ASN A 65 -5.34 5.10 -4.55
N LEU A 66 -5.66 4.21 -3.62
CA LEU A 66 -4.67 3.40 -2.92
C LEU A 66 -4.78 1.93 -3.33
N VAL A 67 -3.70 1.37 -3.88
CA VAL A 67 -3.62 -0.01 -4.37
C VAL A 67 -2.60 -0.81 -3.55
N ALA A 68 -2.93 -2.04 -3.21
CA ALA A 68 -2.00 -2.98 -2.60
C ALA A 68 -1.28 -3.80 -3.66
N VAL A 69 0.05 -3.87 -3.58
CA VAL A 69 0.87 -4.85 -4.31
C VAL A 69 1.17 -6.00 -3.36
N ILE A 70 0.68 -7.20 -3.69
CA ILE A 70 0.82 -8.37 -2.83
C ILE A 70 1.87 -9.31 -3.42
N THR A 71 2.77 -9.81 -2.57
CA THR A 71 3.78 -10.80 -2.96
C THR A 71 4.09 -11.76 -1.82
N ASN A 72 4.45 -12.99 -2.19
CA ASN A 72 5.11 -13.94 -1.28
C ASN A 72 6.61 -14.10 -1.61
N GLY A 73 7.13 -13.41 -2.61
CA GLY A 73 8.54 -13.40 -3.00
C GLY A 73 9.05 -14.71 -3.61
N THR A 74 8.16 -15.57 -4.13
CA THR A 74 8.53 -16.88 -4.68
C THR A 74 9.11 -16.82 -6.08
N ALA A 75 8.83 -15.75 -6.84
CA ALA A 75 9.26 -15.57 -8.23
C ALA A 75 9.65 -14.12 -8.51
N VAL A 76 10.78 -13.70 -7.99
CA VAL A 76 11.32 -12.36 -8.24
C VAL A 76 12.24 -12.41 -9.46
N LEU A 77 11.97 -11.57 -10.45
CA LEU A 77 12.68 -11.55 -11.75
C LEU A 77 14.20 -11.48 -11.56
N GLY A 78 14.90 -12.47 -12.10
CA GLY A 78 16.36 -12.59 -12.02
C GLY A 78 16.90 -13.10 -10.70
N LEU A 79 16.07 -13.26 -9.65
CA LEU A 79 16.50 -13.69 -8.31
C LEU A 79 15.80 -14.97 -7.83
N GLY A 80 14.68 -15.36 -8.45
CA GLY A 80 13.93 -16.55 -8.10
C GLY A 80 13.17 -16.40 -6.78
N ASN A 81 13.15 -17.45 -5.98
CA ASN A 81 12.49 -17.48 -4.67
C ASN A 81 13.43 -16.91 -3.60
N ILE A 82 13.25 -15.65 -3.28
CA ILE A 82 14.02 -14.95 -2.23
C ILE A 82 13.19 -14.66 -0.98
N GLY A 83 11.90 -15.04 -1.00
CA GLY A 83 10.95 -14.81 0.08
C GLY A 83 10.39 -13.40 0.15
N PRO A 84 9.35 -13.20 0.98
CA PRO A 84 8.58 -11.96 0.99
C PRO A 84 9.38 -10.75 1.47
N LEU A 85 10.22 -10.91 2.48
CA LEU A 85 10.97 -9.77 3.04
C LEU A 85 12.02 -9.24 2.07
N ALA A 86 12.79 -10.14 1.43
CA ALA A 86 13.79 -9.74 0.45
C ALA A 86 13.17 -9.21 -0.86
N GLY A 87 11.92 -9.55 -1.15
CA GLY A 87 11.16 -9.04 -2.28
C GLY A 87 10.67 -7.59 -2.09
N LYS A 88 10.63 -7.06 -0.86
CA LYS A 88 10.09 -5.74 -0.55
C LYS A 88 10.70 -4.60 -1.37
N PRO A 89 12.01 -4.48 -1.58
CA PRO A 89 12.56 -3.40 -2.40
C PRO A 89 12.03 -3.39 -3.84
N VAL A 90 11.70 -4.55 -4.40
CA VAL A 90 11.11 -4.66 -5.74
C VAL A 90 9.67 -4.16 -5.73
N MET A 91 8.90 -4.49 -4.70
CA MET A 91 7.51 -4.04 -4.55
C MET A 91 7.41 -2.53 -4.34
N GLU A 92 8.31 -1.96 -3.55
CA GLU A 92 8.42 -0.49 -3.44
C GLU A 92 8.78 0.16 -4.78
N GLY A 93 9.65 -0.47 -5.57
CA GLY A 93 9.95 -0.02 -6.93
C GLY A 93 8.72 0.02 -7.83
N LYS A 94 7.86 -1.00 -7.77
CA LYS A 94 6.56 -0.98 -8.46
C LYS A 94 5.68 0.17 -7.98
N GLY A 95 5.62 0.41 -6.67
CA GLY A 95 4.89 1.55 -6.11
C GLY A 95 5.34 2.89 -6.68
N VAL A 96 6.65 3.11 -6.79
CA VAL A 96 7.22 4.31 -7.42
C VAL A 96 6.78 4.44 -8.88
N LEU A 97 6.81 3.35 -9.65
CA LEU A 97 6.39 3.37 -11.06
C LEU A 97 4.90 3.69 -11.20
N PHE A 98 4.04 3.09 -10.38
CA PHE A 98 2.60 3.41 -10.35
C PHE A 98 2.36 4.89 -10.04
N LYS A 99 3.08 5.43 -9.07
CA LYS A 99 2.95 6.84 -8.70
C LYS A 99 3.40 7.78 -9.83
N ILE A 100 4.55 7.51 -10.45
CA ILE A 100 5.11 8.39 -11.50
C ILE A 100 4.29 8.34 -12.78
N PHE A 101 3.85 7.15 -13.20
CA PHE A 101 3.18 6.98 -14.49
C PHE A 101 1.66 7.15 -14.46
N ALA A 102 1.04 6.92 -13.32
CA ALA A 102 -0.43 6.90 -13.21
C ALA A 102 -0.98 7.70 -12.01
N ASP A 103 -0.11 8.31 -11.21
CA ASP A 103 -0.46 9.01 -9.97
C ASP A 103 -1.26 8.13 -8.97
N ILE A 104 -1.04 6.82 -9.00
CA ILE A 104 -1.67 5.87 -8.08
C ILE A 104 -0.78 5.68 -6.85
N ASP A 105 -1.37 5.83 -5.66
CA ASP A 105 -0.71 5.52 -4.40
C ASP A 105 -0.66 4.01 -4.20
N VAL A 106 0.49 3.50 -3.77
CA VAL A 106 0.71 2.07 -3.60
C VAL A 106 1.33 1.77 -2.25
N TYR A 107 0.86 0.71 -1.60
CA TYR A 107 1.56 0.04 -0.51
C TYR A 107 1.77 -1.42 -0.84
N ASP A 108 2.73 -2.07 -0.19
CA ASP A 108 3.05 -3.47 -0.43
C ASP A 108 2.70 -4.35 0.77
N LEU A 109 2.16 -5.53 0.46
CA LEU A 109 1.92 -6.60 1.42
C LEU A 109 2.81 -7.79 1.10
N ASN A 110 3.73 -8.08 2.02
CA ASN A 110 4.68 -9.18 1.91
C ASN A 110 4.23 -10.32 2.83
N ILE A 111 3.67 -11.39 2.25
CA ILE A 111 3.02 -12.48 2.99
C ILE A 111 3.82 -13.76 2.92
N ARG A 112 3.87 -14.52 4.03
CA ARG A 112 4.58 -15.81 4.11
C ARG A 112 3.72 -17.00 3.73
N GLN A 113 2.75 -16.82 2.85
CA GLN A 113 1.92 -17.91 2.37
C GLN A 113 2.47 -18.44 1.04
N LEU A 114 2.74 -19.75 0.97
CA LEU A 114 3.28 -20.41 -0.22
C LEU A 114 2.18 -21.06 -1.07
N ASP A 115 1.04 -21.37 -0.49
CA ASP A 115 -0.10 -21.93 -1.18
C ASP A 115 -0.77 -20.84 -2.03
N PRO A 116 -0.82 -21.00 -3.38
CA PRO A 116 -1.37 -19.98 -4.27
C PRO A 116 -2.84 -19.67 -3.98
N ASP A 117 -3.65 -20.68 -3.66
CA ASP A 117 -5.07 -20.49 -3.41
C ASP A 117 -5.31 -19.64 -2.16
N LYS A 118 -4.51 -19.86 -1.12
CA LYS A 118 -4.56 -19.03 0.09
C LYS A 118 -4.04 -17.60 -0.15
N VAL A 119 -3.04 -17.41 -1.03
CA VAL A 119 -2.59 -16.08 -1.43
C VAL A 119 -3.70 -15.34 -2.15
N ILE A 120 -4.39 -16.03 -3.07
CA ILE A 120 -5.54 -15.47 -3.80
C ILE A 120 -6.67 -15.13 -2.83
N GLU A 121 -7.02 -16.03 -1.94
CA GLU A 121 -8.05 -15.80 -0.92
C GLU A 121 -7.73 -14.54 -0.08
N LEU A 122 -6.51 -14.41 0.43
CA LEU A 122 -6.07 -13.23 1.17
C LEU A 122 -6.17 -11.94 0.35
N SER A 123 -5.85 -12.00 -0.94
CA SER A 123 -5.92 -10.83 -1.84
C SER A 123 -7.35 -10.45 -2.20
N LEU A 124 -8.27 -11.42 -2.28
CA LEU A 124 -9.66 -11.20 -2.68
C LEU A 124 -10.60 -10.85 -1.52
N ILE A 125 -10.22 -11.08 -0.27
CA ILE A 125 -11.04 -10.77 0.92
C ILE A 125 -11.53 -9.31 0.90
N HIS A 126 -10.74 -8.40 0.35
CA HIS A 126 -11.09 -6.98 0.27
C HIS A 126 -11.88 -6.60 -1.01
N ILE A 127 -11.87 -7.44 -2.04
CA ILE A 127 -12.49 -7.14 -3.35
C ILE A 127 -13.89 -7.76 -3.44
N SER A 128 -14.07 -9.00 -2.98
CA SER A 128 -15.29 -9.76 -3.18
C SER A 128 -16.50 -9.26 -2.38
N ARG A 129 -16.28 -8.62 -1.24
CA ARG A 129 -17.37 -8.06 -0.43
C ARG A 129 -18.01 -6.80 -1.00
N SER A 130 -17.36 -6.11 -1.92
CA SER A 130 -17.94 -4.94 -2.59
C SER A 130 -18.78 -5.28 -3.83
N LEU A 131 -18.68 -6.53 -4.35
CA LEU A 131 -19.42 -6.99 -5.52
C LEU A 131 -20.64 -7.87 -5.15
N ALA A 132 -20.76 -8.31 -3.91
CA ALA A 132 -21.83 -9.20 -3.45
C ALA A 132 -23.06 -8.46 -2.85
N SER A 133 -23.09 -7.13 -2.94
CA SER A 133 -24.19 -6.28 -2.42
C SER A 133 -24.91 -5.51 -3.52
N THR A 134 -25.05 -6.12 -4.71
CA THR A 134 -26.01 -5.69 -5.75
C THR A 134 -27.03 -6.75 -6.01
#